data_a5a2e8fe7107146d4b7098f67ba54694
#
_entry.id   a5a2e8fe7107146d4b7098f67ba54694
#
_cell.length_a   1.000
_cell.length_b   1.000
_cell.length_c   1.000
_cell.angle_alpha   90.00
_cell.angle_beta   90.00
_cell.angle_gamma   90.00
#
_symmetry.space_group_name_H-M   'P 1'
#
loop_
_entity.id
_entity.type
_entity.pdbx_description
1 polymer ?
#
loop_
_entity_poly.entity_id
_entity_poly.type
_entity_poly.pdbx_seq_one_letter_code
_entity_poly.pdbx_strand_id
1 'polypeptide(L)'
;TIAPNGTYGKREAEIIYYDRNDKSVADTLKIIQVQKDAIMLSQKEYSVGMEGGTIRIEIKANVAYETFIPEQYRGWIHKGTSTRGLSTSNLSFIIDKNNEYNKREGEIIFQNGKQKEVLKVCQAERAFLNLIKNEYTISDEGGRIAVELNSNFDFDVRMPQVDWITVTTTRSVSTHTLYYMIAPNEAYNKREAKIIYYNRNNEGLADTLNVVQQGKSVLELTLETAGSLKRKMEILNIDYLKVKKIVLEGDINGSDIRLIREMAGVNYIEKETNGVLEYLDLTNVNIVEGGEIYCYPDSYKPGTLDKYEDCYTKNNVIGNCMFRKCKSLKKVLL
;
A
#
# COMPACT_ATOMS: atom_id res chain seq x y z
N THR A 1 55.78 -46.03 27.01
CA THR A 1 55.15 -44.79 26.43
C THR A 1 53.64 -44.97 26.41
N ILE A 2 52.89 -43.97 26.89
CA ILE A 2 51.44 -43.98 26.87
C ILE A 2 51.00 -43.06 25.72
N ALA A 3 50.24 -43.62 24.76
CA ALA A 3 49.73 -42.84 23.63
C ALA A 3 48.63 -41.82 24.09
N PRO A 4 48.50 -40.70 23.46
CA PRO A 4 47.45 -39.70 23.79
C PRO A 4 46.04 -40.32 23.77
N ASN A 5 45.19 -39.92 24.72
CA ASN A 5 43.76 -40.29 24.69
C ASN A 5 42.97 -39.33 23.78
N GLY A 6 42.67 -39.78 22.57
CA GLY A 6 41.86 -39.00 21.61
C GLY A 6 40.35 -39.15 21.82
N THR A 7 39.91 -39.92 22.84
CA THR A 7 38.48 -40.16 23.10
C THR A 7 37.93 -39.18 24.15
N TYR A 8 36.60 -39.05 24.21
CA TYR A 8 35.89 -38.22 25.19
C TYR A 8 35.57 -38.93 26.49
N GLY A 9 36.05 -40.16 26.68
CA GLY A 9 35.99 -40.93 27.92
C GLY A 9 37.38 -41.12 28.55
N LYS A 10 37.47 -41.15 29.89
CA LYS A 10 38.70 -41.60 30.57
C LYS A 10 38.93 -43.04 30.20
N ARG A 11 40.21 -43.41 30.16
CA ARG A 11 40.63 -44.83 30.02
C ARG A 11 41.57 -45.21 31.12
N GLU A 12 41.47 -46.48 31.52
CA GLU A 12 42.24 -47.04 32.60
C GLU A 12 42.94 -48.29 32.10
N ALA A 13 44.13 -48.55 32.61
CA ALA A 13 44.90 -49.77 32.38
C ALA A 13 45.60 -50.12 33.64
N GLU A 14 45.86 -51.43 33.83
CA GLU A 14 46.59 -51.93 34.93
C GLU A 14 47.82 -52.68 34.42
N ILE A 15 48.97 -52.46 35.03
CA ILE A 15 50.19 -53.17 34.79
C ILE A 15 50.48 -53.90 36.06
N ILE A 16 50.47 -55.25 35.98
CA ILE A 16 50.76 -56.13 37.12
C ILE A 16 52.21 -56.53 37.05
N TYR A 17 52.90 -56.26 38.11
CA TYR A 17 54.29 -56.74 38.35
C TYR A 17 54.21 -57.91 39.29
N TYR A 18 54.82 -58.98 38.93
CA TYR A 18 54.86 -60.17 39.79
C TYR A 18 56.22 -60.78 39.81
N ASP A 19 56.60 -61.50 40.95
CA ASP A 19 57.79 -62.26 41.02
C ASP A 19 57.74 -63.44 40.05
N ARG A 20 58.81 -63.62 39.29
CA ARG A 20 58.90 -64.70 38.28
C ARG A 20 58.75 -66.11 38.86
N ASN A 21 59.18 -66.29 40.10
CA ASN A 21 59.19 -67.59 40.76
C ASN A 21 57.99 -67.82 41.69
N ASP A 22 57.36 -66.70 42.17
CA ASP A 22 56.18 -66.76 43.01
C ASP A 22 55.21 -65.68 42.59
N LYS A 23 54.23 -66.04 41.75
CA LYS A 23 53.22 -65.15 41.25
C LYS A 23 52.25 -64.61 42.30
N SER A 24 52.25 -65.12 43.50
CA SER A 24 51.45 -64.58 44.61
C SER A 24 52.05 -63.28 45.15
N VAL A 25 53.31 -63.04 44.87
CA VAL A 25 54.00 -61.78 45.15
C VAL A 25 53.83 -60.89 43.94
N ALA A 26 52.76 -60.08 43.96
CA ALA A 26 52.42 -59.20 42.87
C ALA A 26 52.00 -57.76 43.38
N ASP A 27 52.32 -56.77 42.59
CA ASP A 27 51.83 -55.39 42.77
C ASP A 27 51.26 -54.84 41.47
N THR A 28 50.32 -53.93 41.58
CA THR A 28 49.55 -53.40 40.44
C THR A 28 49.73 -51.90 40.32
N LEU A 29 50.25 -51.45 39.16
CA LEU A 29 50.27 -50.06 38.77
C LEU A 29 49.01 -49.74 37.97
N LYS A 30 48.15 -48.96 38.57
CA LYS A 30 46.96 -48.43 37.86
C LYS A 30 47.33 -47.17 37.11
N ILE A 31 47.05 -47.16 35.83
CA ILE A 31 47.21 -45.98 34.93
C ILE A 31 45.86 -45.44 34.57
N ILE A 32 45.58 -44.16 34.89
CA ILE A 32 44.37 -43.48 34.54
C ILE A 32 44.77 -42.37 33.59
N GLN A 33 44.20 -42.41 32.41
CA GLN A 33 44.40 -41.33 31.45
C GLN A 33 43.04 -40.54 31.22
N VAL A 34 43.09 -39.24 31.49
CA VAL A 34 41.91 -38.33 31.33
C VAL A 34 41.47 -38.30 29.88
N GLN A 35 40.22 -38.02 29.69
CA GLN A 35 39.57 -37.83 28.39
C GLN A 35 40.02 -36.54 27.71
N LYS A 36 39.78 -36.46 26.41
CA LYS A 36 39.84 -35.20 25.68
C LYS A 36 38.66 -34.31 26.11
N ASP A 37 38.93 -33.07 26.52
CA ASP A 37 37.90 -32.09 26.86
C ASP A 37 37.04 -31.77 25.65
N ALA A 38 35.74 -31.63 25.85
CA ALA A 38 34.79 -31.26 24.80
C ALA A 38 33.59 -30.49 25.33
N ILE A 39 33.18 -29.53 24.55
CA ILE A 39 31.88 -28.87 24.59
C ILE A 39 31.28 -29.04 23.19
N MET A 40 30.10 -29.63 23.08
CA MET A 40 29.44 -29.90 21.80
C MET A 40 28.02 -29.40 21.83
N LEU A 41 27.66 -28.53 20.86
CA LEU A 41 26.32 -28.01 20.69
C LEU A 41 25.54 -28.92 19.73
N SER A 42 24.29 -29.23 20.04
CA SER A 42 23.38 -29.96 19.12
C SER A 42 23.13 -29.21 17.81
N GLN A 43 23.21 -27.87 17.85
CA GLN A 43 23.04 -26.99 16.71
C GLN A 43 23.90 -25.74 16.91
N LYS A 44 24.49 -25.22 15.82
CA LYS A 44 25.39 -24.06 15.88
C LYS A 44 24.74 -22.74 15.42
N GLU A 45 23.56 -22.83 14.84
CA GLU A 45 22.81 -21.68 14.35
C GLU A 45 21.30 -21.87 14.56
N TYR A 46 20.62 -20.82 15.00
CA TYR A 46 19.17 -20.74 15.09
C TYR A 46 18.65 -19.56 14.29
N SER A 47 17.65 -19.83 13.44
CA SER A 47 16.87 -18.79 12.77
C SER A 47 15.57 -18.54 13.53
N VAL A 48 15.32 -17.29 13.89
CA VAL A 48 14.17 -16.86 14.69
C VAL A 48 13.39 -15.81 13.91
N GLY A 49 12.06 -15.90 13.93
CA GLY A 49 11.20 -14.90 13.32
C GLY A 49 11.26 -13.54 14.04
N MET A 50 10.70 -12.51 13.43
CA MET A 50 10.71 -11.14 14.00
C MET A 50 10.09 -11.06 15.40
N GLU A 51 9.07 -11.89 15.69
CA GLU A 51 8.37 -11.88 16.98
C GLU A 51 9.24 -12.42 18.14
N GLY A 52 10.41 -12.97 17.83
CA GLY A 52 11.27 -13.59 18.83
C GLY A 52 10.77 -14.94 19.30
N GLY A 53 11.05 -15.28 20.55
CA GLY A 53 10.62 -16.52 21.17
C GLY A 53 11.70 -17.20 21.98
N THR A 54 11.49 -18.47 22.33
CA THR A 54 12.44 -19.24 23.12
C THR A 54 13.14 -20.27 22.25
N ILE A 55 14.46 -20.17 22.15
CA ILE A 55 15.30 -21.22 21.57
C ILE A 55 15.79 -22.17 22.66
N ARG A 56 15.93 -23.45 22.34
CA ARG A 56 16.43 -24.49 23.25
C ARG A 56 17.59 -25.23 22.60
N ILE A 57 18.65 -25.39 23.35
CA ILE A 57 19.85 -26.10 22.88
C ILE A 57 20.26 -27.20 23.84
N GLU A 58 20.55 -28.34 23.30
CA GLU A 58 21.21 -29.43 24.02
C GLU A 58 22.72 -29.27 23.91
N ILE A 59 23.42 -29.33 25.04
CA ILE A 59 24.88 -29.26 25.14
C ILE A 59 25.40 -30.51 25.78
N LYS A 60 26.30 -31.20 25.08
CA LYS A 60 27.07 -32.35 25.62
C LYS A 60 28.46 -31.86 25.98
N ALA A 61 28.82 -31.92 27.26
CA ALA A 61 30.14 -31.52 27.74
C ALA A 61 30.63 -32.49 28.80
N ASN A 62 31.91 -32.82 28.74
CA ASN A 62 32.63 -33.60 29.76
C ASN A 62 33.49 -32.72 30.68
N VAL A 63 33.38 -31.42 30.55
CA VAL A 63 34.03 -30.39 31.35
C VAL A 63 33.04 -29.34 31.83
N ALA A 64 33.36 -28.68 32.92
CA ALA A 64 32.60 -27.49 33.33
C ALA A 64 32.79 -26.35 32.30
N TYR A 65 31.75 -25.62 31.99
CA TYR A 65 31.77 -24.50 31.06
C TYR A 65 30.91 -23.36 31.57
N GLU A 66 31.21 -22.16 31.09
CA GLU A 66 30.45 -20.95 31.30
C GLU A 66 29.68 -20.58 30.03
N THR A 67 28.52 -19.98 30.22
CA THR A 67 27.70 -19.43 29.12
C THR A 67 27.75 -17.92 29.19
N PHE A 68 28.21 -17.33 28.12
CA PHE A 68 28.40 -15.88 27.98
C PHE A 68 27.64 -15.33 26.77
N ILE A 69 26.88 -14.25 26.99
CA ILE A 69 26.24 -13.45 25.93
C ILE A 69 27.06 -12.16 25.86
N PRO A 70 27.70 -11.84 24.71
CA PRO A 70 28.40 -10.57 24.52
C PRO A 70 27.50 -9.37 24.80
N GLU A 71 28.06 -8.29 25.31
CA GLU A 71 27.31 -7.14 25.83
C GLU A 71 26.40 -6.54 24.78
N GLN A 72 26.85 -6.41 23.54
CA GLN A 72 26.07 -5.88 22.42
C GLN A 72 24.78 -6.68 22.09
N TYR A 73 24.68 -7.93 22.54
CA TYR A 73 23.52 -8.80 22.28
C TYR A 73 22.58 -8.94 23.48
N ARG A 74 23.00 -8.49 24.69
CA ARG A 74 22.22 -8.62 25.92
C ARG A 74 20.93 -7.84 25.94
N GLY A 75 20.80 -6.84 25.05
CA GLY A 75 19.56 -6.08 24.88
C GLY A 75 18.42 -6.87 24.26
N TRP A 76 18.69 -8.07 23.71
CA TRP A 76 17.65 -8.85 23.02
C TRP A 76 17.81 -10.38 23.10
N ILE A 77 18.94 -10.87 23.65
CA ILE A 77 19.17 -12.29 23.95
C ILE A 77 19.31 -12.41 25.47
N HIS A 78 18.44 -13.22 26.08
CA HIS A 78 18.42 -13.40 27.52
C HIS A 78 18.53 -14.88 27.89
N LYS A 79 19.20 -15.19 29.02
CA LYS A 79 19.23 -16.54 29.55
C LYS A 79 17.83 -16.89 30.05
N GLY A 80 17.36 -18.07 29.62
CA GLY A 80 16.13 -18.67 30.14
C GLY A 80 16.43 -19.72 31.22
N THR A 81 15.64 -20.78 31.28
CA THR A 81 15.80 -21.90 32.22
C THR A 81 16.89 -22.82 31.78
N SER A 82 17.56 -23.45 32.72
CA SER A 82 18.56 -24.50 32.49
C SER A 82 18.25 -25.76 33.32
N THR A 83 18.33 -26.93 32.71
CA THR A 83 18.35 -28.21 33.39
C THR A 83 19.66 -28.89 33.13
N ARG A 84 20.35 -29.35 34.18
CA ARG A 84 21.63 -30.07 34.08
C ARG A 84 21.43 -31.55 34.35
N GLY A 85 21.83 -32.39 33.41
CA GLY A 85 22.03 -33.80 33.59
C GLY A 85 23.53 -34.13 33.73
N LEU A 86 23.88 -35.37 34.08
CA LEU A 86 25.26 -35.81 34.33
C LEU A 86 26.22 -35.70 33.12
N SER A 87 25.71 -35.59 31.91
CA SER A 87 26.52 -35.44 30.68
C SER A 87 25.85 -34.54 29.62
N THR A 88 24.61 -34.14 29.86
CA THR A 88 23.81 -33.35 28.91
C THR A 88 23.13 -32.23 29.68
N SER A 89 23.20 -31.01 29.15
CA SER A 89 22.51 -29.84 29.66
C SER A 89 21.56 -29.31 28.59
N ASN A 90 20.33 -29.01 28.98
CA ASN A 90 19.37 -28.29 28.12
C ASN A 90 19.27 -26.85 28.60
N LEU A 91 19.67 -25.93 27.75
CA LEU A 91 19.61 -24.51 28.03
C LEU A 91 18.56 -23.86 27.12
N SER A 92 17.86 -22.88 27.66
CA SER A 92 16.98 -22.04 26.87
C SER A 92 17.44 -20.58 26.88
N PHE A 93 17.15 -19.89 25.79
CA PHE A 93 17.37 -18.46 25.66
C PHE A 93 16.12 -17.81 25.11
N ILE A 94 15.79 -16.65 25.65
CA ILE A 94 14.66 -15.84 25.23
C ILE A 94 15.22 -14.81 24.25
N ILE A 95 14.61 -14.76 23.08
CA ILE A 95 14.95 -13.82 22.02
C ILE A 95 13.79 -12.81 21.95
N ASP A 96 14.08 -11.55 22.18
CA ASP A 96 13.07 -10.48 22.15
C ASP A 96 12.65 -10.18 20.72
N LYS A 97 11.46 -9.58 20.57
CA LYS A 97 10.94 -9.10 19.29
C LYS A 97 11.91 -8.15 18.61
N ASN A 98 12.12 -8.33 17.31
CA ASN A 98 12.86 -7.41 16.47
C ASN A 98 11.88 -6.37 15.87
N ASN A 99 11.92 -5.14 16.38
CA ASN A 99 11.08 -4.04 15.89
C ASN A 99 11.75 -3.26 14.75
N GLU A 100 13.01 -3.60 14.43
CA GLU A 100 13.78 -2.94 13.38
C GLU A 100 13.48 -3.54 12.00
N TYR A 101 13.69 -2.75 10.96
CA TYR A 101 13.52 -3.16 9.57
C TYR A 101 14.74 -3.87 8.98
N ASN A 102 15.72 -4.17 9.82
CA ASN A 102 16.91 -4.91 9.47
C ASN A 102 16.99 -6.23 10.24
N LYS A 103 17.50 -7.27 9.58
CA LYS A 103 17.92 -8.51 10.25
C LYS A 103 18.95 -8.19 11.32
N ARG A 104 18.95 -8.96 12.39
CA ARG A 104 20.01 -8.89 13.38
C ARG A 104 20.59 -10.26 13.67
N GLU A 105 21.86 -10.26 13.98
CA GLU A 105 22.61 -11.48 14.32
C GLU A 105 23.26 -11.29 15.68
N GLY A 106 23.32 -12.35 16.43
CA GLY A 106 23.94 -12.37 17.75
C GLY A 106 24.61 -13.71 18.03
N GLU A 107 25.40 -13.76 19.09
CA GLU A 107 26.15 -14.92 19.48
C GLU A 107 25.95 -15.25 20.95
N ILE A 108 25.92 -16.54 21.25
CA ILE A 108 25.98 -17.10 22.59
C ILE A 108 27.24 -17.99 22.66
N ILE A 109 28.11 -17.73 23.62
CA ILE A 109 29.41 -18.36 23.73
C ILE A 109 29.40 -19.33 24.90
N PHE A 110 29.89 -20.54 24.68
CA PHE A 110 30.11 -21.59 25.66
C PHE A 110 31.60 -21.86 25.75
N GLN A 111 32.21 -21.65 26.91
CA GLN A 111 33.67 -21.72 27.04
C GLN A 111 34.14 -22.25 28.38
N ASN A 112 35.36 -22.82 28.42
CA ASN A 112 36.05 -23.29 29.64
C ASN A 112 37.50 -22.82 29.72
N GLY A 113 37.88 -21.71 29.10
CA GLY A 113 39.24 -21.21 29.04
C GLY A 113 40.13 -21.81 27.94
N LYS A 114 39.97 -23.10 27.61
CA LYS A 114 40.72 -23.79 26.53
C LYS A 114 39.87 -24.04 25.28
N GLN A 115 38.58 -24.17 25.47
CA GLN A 115 37.63 -24.46 24.40
C GLN A 115 36.54 -23.42 24.35
N LYS A 116 36.10 -23.12 23.13
CA LYS A 116 35.06 -22.18 22.86
C LYS A 116 34.15 -22.72 21.77
N GLU A 117 32.87 -22.80 22.04
CA GLU A 117 31.81 -23.03 21.04
C GLU A 117 30.90 -21.82 20.95
N VAL A 118 30.45 -21.50 19.74
CA VAL A 118 29.61 -20.35 19.48
C VAL A 118 28.31 -20.81 18.85
N LEU A 119 27.22 -20.37 19.43
CA LEU A 119 25.87 -20.47 18.86
C LEU A 119 25.52 -19.15 18.22
N LYS A 120 25.27 -19.17 16.92
CA LYS A 120 24.77 -18.00 16.15
C LYS A 120 23.25 -17.95 16.23
N VAL A 121 22.72 -16.77 16.48
CA VAL A 121 21.28 -16.49 16.44
C VAL A 121 21.02 -15.47 15.36
N CYS A 122 20.26 -15.84 14.32
CA CYS A 122 19.85 -14.97 13.22
C CYS A 122 18.36 -14.64 13.40
N GLN A 123 18.04 -13.38 13.56
CA GLN A 123 16.64 -12.97 13.70
C GLN A 123 16.17 -12.13 12.52
N ALA A 124 15.01 -12.49 12.00
CA ALA A 124 14.36 -11.77 10.90
C ALA A 124 14.01 -10.33 11.28
N GLU A 125 14.02 -9.48 10.29
CA GLU A 125 13.58 -8.10 10.35
C GLU A 125 12.06 -7.98 10.48
N ARG A 126 11.59 -6.80 10.91
CA ARG A 126 10.18 -6.44 10.82
C ARG A 126 9.78 -6.29 9.35
N ALA A 127 8.75 -7.03 8.96
CA ALA A 127 8.19 -6.90 7.63
C ALA A 127 7.49 -5.55 7.46
N PHE A 128 7.69 -4.89 6.31
CA PHE A 128 7.00 -3.66 5.94
C PHE A 128 6.70 -3.60 4.46
N LEU A 129 5.62 -2.90 4.13
CA LEU A 129 5.23 -2.51 2.79
C LEU A 129 4.59 -1.13 2.90
N ASN A 130 5.06 -0.18 2.11
CA ASN A 130 4.45 1.15 2.03
C ASN A 130 4.64 1.77 0.65
N LEU A 131 3.60 2.41 0.17
CA LEU A 131 3.61 3.23 -1.04
C LEU A 131 4.30 4.57 -0.75
N ILE A 132 5.10 5.06 -1.69
CA ILE A 132 5.69 6.41 -1.63
C ILE A 132 4.58 7.47 -1.80
N LYS A 133 3.58 7.14 -2.64
CA LYS A 133 2.40 7.96 -2.87
C LYS A 133 1.18 7.05 -2.95
N ASN A 134 0.17 7.33 -2.13
CA ASN A 134 -1.02 6.49 -1.98
C ASN A 134 -2.26 7.00 -2.72
N GLU A 135 -2.15 8.13 -3.45
CA GLU A 135 -3.21 8.66 -4.28
C GLU A 135 -2.67 9.28 -5.57
N TYR A 136 -3.31 8.98 -6.69
CA TYR A 136 -3.09 9.64 -7.97
C TYR A 136 -4.40 10.24 -8.48
N THR A 137 -4.35 11.54 -8.77
CA THR A 137 -5.41 12.24 -9.49
C THR A 137 -4.97 12.47 -10.92
N ILE A 138 -5.77 12.02 -11.88
CA ILE A 138 -5.45 11.97 -13.31
C ILE A 138 -6.56 12.68 -14.08
N SER A 139 -6.19 13.32 -15.20
CA SER A 139 -7.16 13.94 -16.11
C SER A 139 -8.06 12.90 -16.78
N ASP A 140 -9.12 13.37 -17.40
CA ASP A 140 -10.03 12.58 -18.24
C ASP A 140 -9.30 11.88 -19.40
N GLU A 141 -8.24 12.47 -19.94
CA GLU A 141 -7.43 11.87 -21.02
C GLU A 141 -6.72 10.57 -20.60
N GLY A 142 -6.58 10.31 -19.31
CA GLY A 142 -5.87 9.16 -18.79
C GLY A 142 -4.36 9.28 -18.91
N GLY A 143 -3.69 8.15 -19.09
CA GLY A 143 -2.24 8.12 -19.28
C GLY A 143 -1.53 7.10 -18.40
N ARG A 144 -0.21 7.12 -18.41
CA ARG A 144 0.63 6.20 -17.64
C ARG A 144 0.96 6.78 -16.27
N ILE A 145 0.81 5.99 -15.23
CA ILE A 145 1.28 6.31 -13.88
C ILE A 145 2.40 5.34 -13.47
N ALA A 146 3.38 5.85 -12.71
CA ALA A 146 4.42 5.08 -12.07
C ALA A 146 4.17 5.05 -10.57
N VAL A 147 4.02 3.86 -10.01
CA VAL A 147 3.76 3.66 -8.58
C VAL A 147 4.99 3.06 -7.96
N GLU A 148 5.58 3.81 -7.04
CA GLU A 148 6.76 3.41 -6.29
C GLU A 148 6.36 2.95 -4.89
N LEU A 149 6.91 1.81 -4.47
CA LEU A 149 6.71 1.28 -3.14
C LEU A 149 8.01 0.68 -2.57
N ASN A 150 8.10 0.66 -1.26
CA ASN A 150 9.15 0.01 -0.50
C ASN A 150 8.59 -1.23 0.21
N SER A 151 9.30 -2.36 0.07
CA SER A 151 8.97 -3.61 0.76
C SER A 151 10.26 -4.40 0.98
N ASN A 152 10.37 -5.11 2.12
CA ASN A 152 11.44 -6.06 2.38
C ASN A 152 11.00 -7.52 2.21
N PHE A 153 9.86 -7.74 1.56
CA PHE A 153 9.35 -9.06 1.20
C PHE A 153 8.68 -9.04 -0.19
N ASP A 154 8.45 -10.20 -0.76
CA ASP A 154 7.66 -10.36 -1.99
C ASP A 154 6.18 -10.07 -1.72
N PHE A 155 5.60 -9.19 -2.53
CA PHE A 155 4.20 -8.79 -2.41
C PHE A 155 3.39 -9.18 -3.65
N ASP A 156 2.10 -9.30 -3.46
CA ASP A 156 1.12 -9.45 -4.51
C ASP A 156 0.30 -8.16 -4.70
N VAL A 157 -0.33 -8.04 -5.86
CA VAL A 157 -1.17 -6.91 -6.22
C VAL A 157 -2.59 -7.39 -6.51
N ARG A 158 -3.56 -6.86 -5.78
CA ARG A 158 -4.99 -7.07 -6.05
C ARG A 158 -5.51 -5.91 -6.87
N MET A 159 -5.77 -6.18 -8.14
CA MET A 159 -6.34 -5.22 -9.07
C MET A 159 -7.84 -5.02 -8.81
N PRO A 160 -8.35 -3.79 -9.01
CA PRO A 160 -9.79 -3.54 -8.99
C PRO A 160 -10.47 -4.23 -10.17
N GLN A 161 -11.75 -4.58 -10.01
CA GLN A 161 -12.56 -5.16 -11.08
C GLN A 161 -13.09 -4.05 -12.02
N VAL A 162 -12.17 -3.38 -12.71
CA VAL A 162 -12.46 -2.31 -13.68
C VAL A 162 -11.61 -2.53 -14.93
N ASP A 163 -12.11 -2.08 -16.07
CA ASP A 163 -11.47 -2.23 -17.40
C ASP A 163 -10.52 -1.07 -17.77
N TRP A 164 -10.59 0.03 -17.04
CA TRP A 164 -9.86 1.27 -17.36
C TRP A 164 -8.49 1.39 -16.68
N ILE A 165 -8.08 0.42 -15.86
CA ILE A 165 -6.73 0.33 -15.28
C ILE A 165 -6.09 -0.98 -15.70
N THR A 166 -4.94 -0.90 -16.40
CA THR A 166 -4.18 -2.09 -16.83
C THR A 166 -2.74 -2.01 -16.37
N VAL A 167 -2.16 -3.16 -16.01
CA VAL A 167 -0.73 -3.26 -15.65
C VAL A 167 0.10 -3.29 -16.93
N THR A 168 1.15 -2.47 -17.02
CA THR A 168 1.98 -2.35 -18.21
C THR A 168 3.40 -2.86 -18.06
N THR A 169 3.83 -3.32 -16.87
CA THR A 169 5.22 -3.73 -16.70
C THR A 169 5.55 -4.85 -15.79
N THR A 170 6.71 -5.39 -16.16
CA THR A 170 7.61 -6.29 -15.46
C THR A 170 8.39 -5.59 -14.33
N ARG A 171 8.59 -6.33 -13.25
CA ARG A 171 9.31 -5.96 -12.03
C ARG A 171 10.76 -5.54 -12.30
N SER A 172 11.24 -4.47 -11.64
CA SER A 172 12.66 -4.18 -11.45
C SER A 172 13.12 -4.68 -10.07
N VAL A 173 14.34 -5.20 -9.98
CA VAL A 173 14.83 -5.99 -8.82
C VAL A 173 15.24 -5.15 -7.60
N SER A 174 15.32 -3.82 -7.68
CA SER A 174 15.87 -3.01 -6.57
C SER A 174 15.01 -1.82 -6.11
N THR A 175 14.08 -1.36 -6.93
CA THR A 175 13.01 -0.43 -6.53
C THR A 175 11.74 -0.95 -7.17
N HIS A 176 10.73 -1.23 -6.33
CA HIS A 176 9.48 -1.77 -6.84
C HIS A 176 8.67 -0.64 -7.49
N THR A 177 8.99 -0.33 -8.75
CA THR A 177 8.19 0.59 -9.55
C THR A 177 7.26 -0.22 -10.45
N LEU A 178 5.97 -0.04 -10.26
CA LEU A 178 4.92 -0.63 -11.08
C LEU A 178 4.29 0.44 -11.95
N TYR A 179 3.97 0.08 -13.17
CA TYR A 179 3.38 1.00 -14.12
C TYR A 179 1.98 0.56 -14.51
N TYR A 180 1.07 1.51 -14.51
CA TYR A 180 -0.30 1.29 -14.93
C TYR A 180 -0.66 2.24 -16.04
N MET A 181 -1.44 1.75 -17.00
CA MET A 181 -2.09 2.57 -18.00
C MET A 181 -3.52 2.82 -17.57
N ILE A 182 -3.91 4.08 -17.57
CA ILE A 182 -5.26 4.54 -17.25
C ILE A 182 -5.92 4.96 -18.57
N ALA A 183 -6.98 4.27 -18.95
CA ALA A 183 -7.73 4.59 -20.16
C ALA A 183 -8.46 5.94 -20.02
N PRO A 184 -8.78 6.66 -21.12
CA PRO A 184 -9.57 7.87 -21.09
C PRO A 184 -10.91 7.66 -20.37
N ASN A 185 -11.36 8.67 -19.64
CA ASN A 185 -12.70 8.71 -19.04
C ASN A 185 -13.65 9.51 -19.96
N GLU A 186 -14.43 8.78 -20.73
CA GLU A 186 -15.42 9.39 -21.63
C GLU A 186 -16.67 9.91 -20.91
N ALA A 187 -16.84 9.57 -19.62
CA ALA A 187 -17.94 10.07 -18.82
C ALA A 187 -17.64 11.45 -18.21
N TYR A 188 -18.70 12.20 -17.91
CA TYR A 188 -18.59 13.51 -17.27
C TYR A 188 -18.40 13.42 -15.75
N ASN A 189 -18.65 12.28 -15.18
CA ASN A 189 -18.41 12.04 -13.77
C ASN A 189 -16.99 11.48 -13.53
N LYS A 190 -16.37 11.92 -12.44
CA LYS A 190 -15.12 11.30 -11.98
C LYS A 190 -15.35 9.82 -11.65
N ARG A 191 -14.29 9.04 -11.79
CA ARG A 191 -14.27 7.63 -11.38
C ARG A 191 -13.09 7.35 -10.47
N GLU A 192 -13.25 6.36 -9.61
CA GLU A 192 -12.26 6.02 -8.60
C GLU A 192 -12.07 4.50 -8.55
N ALA A 193 -10.86 4.07 -8.26
CA ALA A 193 -10.56 2.66 -8.03
C ALA A 193 -9.41 2.52 -7.02
N LYS A 194 -9.30 1.34 -6.41
CA LYS A 194 -8.28 1.02 -5.42
C LYS A 194 -7.45 -0.16 -5.89
N ILE A 195 -6.13 -0.02 -5.84
CA ILE A 195 -5.17 -1.09 -6.06
C ILE A 195 -4.56 -1.42 -4.72
N ILE A 196 -4.60 -2.70 -4.31
CA ILE A 196 -4.10 -3.13 -3.00
C ILE A 196 -2.83 -3.95 -3.21
N TYR A 197 -1.77 -3.56 -2.52
CA TYR A 197 -0.49 -4.25 -2.43
C TYR A 197 -0.45 -4.96 -1.09
N TYR A 198 -0.13 -6.26 -1.05
CA TYR A 198 -0.21 -7.03 0.18
C TYR A 198 0.80 -8.15 0.25
N ASN A 199 1.14 -8.58 1.46
CA ASN A 199 1.93 -9.75 1.71
C ASN A 199 1.09 -11.02 1.54
N ARG A 200 1.51 -11.94 0.66
CA ARG A 200 0.80 -13.21 0.39
C ARG A 200 0.59 -14.05 1.65
N ASN A 201 1.53 -14.02 2.58
CA ASN A 201 1.51 -14.84 3.80
C ASN A 201 0.84 -14.12 4.99
N ASN A 202 0.63 -12.82 4.89
CA ASN A 202 -0.03 -12.00 5.92
C ASN A 202 -0.76 -10.83 5.27
N GLU A 203 -2.00 -11.03 4.85
CA GLU A 203 -2.82 -9.99 4.18
C GLU A 203 -3.07 -8.75 5.06
N GLY A 204 -2.83 -8.83 6.37
CA GLY A 204 -2.86 -7.65 7.26
C GLY A 204 -1.71 -6.67 7.02
N LEU A 205 -0.63 -7.11 6.34
CA LEU A 205 0.43 -6.25 5.84
C LEU A 205 0.09 -5.83 4.41
N ALA A 206 -0.64 -4.74 4.28
CA ALA A 206 -1.08 -4.21 3.01
C ALA A 206 -1.04 -2.69 2.99
N ASP A 207 -0.92 -2.13 1.79
CA ASP A 207 -1.11 -0.71 1.52
C ASP A 207 -1.99 -0.52 0.28
N THR A 208 -2.69 0.61 0.20
CA THR A 208 -3.71 0.84 -0.81
C THR A 208 -3.45 2.12 -1.59
N LEU A 209 -3.37 1.99 -2.90
CA LEU A 209 -3.34 3.09 -3.83
C LEU A 209 -4.77 3.47 -4.25
N ASN A 210 -5.13 4.74 -4.09
CA ASN A 210 -6.34 5.33 -4.63
C ASN A 210 -6.03 5.97 -6.00
N VAL A 211 -6.77 5.57 -7.01
CA VAL A 211 -6.69 6.18 -8.35
C VAL A 211 -7.99 6.93 -8.60
N VAL A 212 -7.90 8.25 -8.72
CA VAL A 212 -9.02 9.15 -8.99
C VAL A 212 -8.84 9.71 -10.39
N GLN A 213 -9.77 9.45 -11.28
CA GLN A 213 -9.74 10.05 -12.62
C GLN A 213 -10.88 11.03 -12.80
N GLN A 214 -10.54 12.22 -13.27
CA GLN A 214 -11.55 13.27 -13.55
C GLN A 214 -12.47 12.85 -14.69
N GLY A 215 -13.69 13.36 -14.69
CA GLY A 215 -14.58 13.25 -15.83
C GLY A 215 -14.22 14.28 -16.90
N LYS A 216 -14.81 14.17 -18.08
CA LYS A 216 -14.63 15.13 -19.19
C LYS A 216 -14.78 16.56 -18.68
N SER A 217 -13.81 17.39 -19.01
CA SER A 217 -13.78 18.79 -18.58
C SER A 217 -14.74 19.68 -19.38
N VAL A 218 -15.15 19.23 -20.57
CA VAL A 218 -16.09 19.91 -21.46
C VAL A 218 -17.23 18.96 -21.76
N LEU A 219 -18.46 19.42 -21.51
CA LEU A 219 -19.68 18.69 -21.86
C LEU A 219 -20.09 19.05 -23.29
N GLU A 220 -20.05 18.07 -24.19
CA GLU A 220 -20.48 18.22 -25.57
C GLU A 220 -21.82 17.51 -25.76
N LEU A 221 -22.86 18.26 -26.18
CA LEU A 221 -24.21 17.72 -26.38
C LEU A 221 -24.82 18.23 -27.70
N THR A 222 -25.31 17.27 -28.49
CA THR A 222 -26.15 17.57 -29.65
C THR A 222 -27.61 17.44 -29.25
N LEU A 223 -28.39 18.47 -29.46
CA LEU A 223 -29.84 18.53 -29.18
C LEU A 223 -30.64 18.30 -30.47
N GLU A 224 -31.32 17.15 -30.55
CA GLU A 224 -32.15 16.79 -31.70
C GLU A 224 -33.49 17.53 -31.69
N THR A 225 -33.89 18.02 -30.51
CA THR A 225 -35.17 18.74 -30.32
C THR A 225 -34.94 19.89 -29.37
N ALA A 226 -35.39 21.08 -29.74
CA ALA A 226 -35.34 22.25 -28.88
C ALA A 226 -36.17 22.06 -27.61
N GLY A 227 -35.64 22.49 -26.47
CA GLY A 227 -36.22 22.29 -25.12
C GLY A 227 -35.81 20.99 -24.44
N SER A 228 -34.93 20.21 -25.05
CA SER A 228 -34.57 18.87 -24.54
C SER A 228 -33.32 18.81 -23.65
N LEU A 229 -32.61 19.92 -23.45
CA LEU A 229 -31.33 19.94 -22.73
C LEU A 229 -31.42 19.32 -21.31
N LYS A 230 -32.47 19.72 -20.55
CA LYS A 230 -32.67 19.19 -19.20
C LYS A 230 -32.86 17.69 -19.19
N ARG A 231 -33.72 17.16 -20.06
CA ARG A 231 -33.96 15.71 -20.19
C ARG A 231 -32.70 14.95 -20.61
N LYS A 232 -31.90 15.53 -21.53
CA LYS A 232 -30.67 14.91 -21.98
C LYS A 232 -29.65 14.81 -20.83
N MET A 233 -29.51 15.82 -20.00
CA MET A 233 -28.65 15.78 -18.81
C MET A 233 -29.15 14.76 -17.78
N GLU A 234 -30.47 14.66 -17.57
CA GLU A 234 -31.08 13.66 -16.68
C GLU A 234 -30.79 12.22 -17.16
N ILE A 235 -30.94 11.92 -18.46
CA ILE A 235 -30.64 10.62 -19.07
C ILE A 235 -29.16 10.26 -18.87
N LEU A 236 -28.25 11.24 -19.02
CA LEU A 236 -26.81 11.07 -18.85
C LEU A 236 -26.36 11.12 -17.37
N ASN A 237 -27.30 11.27 -16.44
CA ASN A 237 -27.06 11.39 -15.01
C ASN A 237 -26.03 12.51 -14.66
N ILE A 238 -26.15 13.65 -15.35
CA ILE A 238 -25.26 14.81 -15.18
C ILE A 238 -25.91 15.81 -14.23
N ASP A 239 -25.20 16.17 -13.16
CA ASP A 239 -25.57 17.31 -12.32
C ASP A 239 -25.22 18.62 -13.04
N TYR A 240 -26.20 19.19 -13.69
CA TYR A 240 -26.05 20.39 -14.53
C TYR A 240 -25.52 21.61 -13.77
N LEU A 241 -25.72 21.70 -12.46
CA LEU A 241 -25.17 22.78 -11.64
C LEU A 241 -23.66 22.72 -11.45
N LYS A 242 -23.04 21.55 -11.72
CA LYS A 242 -21.58 21.33 -11.61
C LYS A 242 -20.83 21.42 -12.94
N VAL A 243 -21.55 21.58 -14.05
CA VAL A 243 -20.95 21.71 -15.37
C VAL A 243 -20.26 23.06 -15.48
N LYS A 244 -18.95 23.06 -15.77
CA LYS A 244 -18.18 24.31 -15.95
C LYS A 244 -18.07 24.75 -17.39
N LYS A 245 -18.04 23.79 -18.33
CA LYS A 245 -17.90 24.08 -19.76
C LYS A 245 -18.87 23.22 -20.54
N ILE A 246 -19.61 23.84 -21.46
CA ILE A 246 -20.54 23.14 -22.35
C ILE A 246 -20.42 23.64 -23.78
N VAL A 247 -20.46 22.72 -24.72
CA VAL A 247 -20.59 22.92 -26.14
C VAL A 247 -21.93 22.31 -26.55
N LEU A 248 -22.78 23.08 -27.17
CA LEU A 248 -24.09 22.64 -27.65
C LEU A 248 -24.14 22.69 -29.17
N GLU A 249 -24.83 21.74 -29.75
CA GLU A 249 -25.14 21.65 -31.17
C GLU A 249 -26.63 21.37 -31.36
N GLY A 250 -27.19 21.84 -32.45
CA GLY A 250 -28.61 21.64 -32.83
C GLY A 250 -29.51 22.75 -32.37
N ASP A 251 -30.81 22.47 -32.21
CA ASP A 251 -31.82 23.47 -31.94
C ASP A 251 -32.02 23.68 -30.43
N ILE A 252 -32.05 24.96 -30.00
CA ILE A 252 -32.39 25.34 -28.62
C ILE A 252 -33.54 26.37 -28.61
N ASN A 253 -34.31 26.35 -27.52
CA ASN A 253 -35.37 27.34 -27.31
C ASN A 253 -35.33 27.92 -25.88
N GLY A 254 -36.37 28.67 -25.51
CA GLY A 254 -36.49 29.35 -24.23
C GLY A 254 -36.32 28.42 -23.02
N SER A 255 -36.77 27.15 -23.12
CA SER A 255 -36.62 26.18 -22.04
C SER A 255 -35.15 25.76 -21.82
N ASP A 256 -34.38 25.63 -22.91
CA ASP A 256 -32.93 25.31 -22.81
C ASP A 256 -32.16 26.51 -22.28
N ILE A 257 -32.46 27.73 -22.76
CA ILE A 257 -31.85 28.98 -22.26
C ILE A 257 -32.11 29.13 -20.75
N ARG A 258 -33.31 28.76 -20.29
CA ARG A 258 -33.66 28.78 -18.86
C ARG A 258 -32.74 27.91 -18.02
N LEU A 259 -32.49 26.68 -18.49
CA LEU A 259 -31.54 25.76 -17.82
C LEU A 259 -30.12 26.31 -17.89
N ILE A 260 -29.67 26.81 -19.04
CA ILE A 260 -28.33 27.41 -19.20
C ILE A 260 -28.11 28.54 -18.19
N ARG A 261 -29.14 29.38 -17.97
CA ARG A 261 -29.09 30.44 -16.95
C ARG A 261 -28.94 29.86 -15.54
N GLU A 262 -29.67 28.80 -15.18
CA GLU A 262 -29.54 28.14 -13.90
C GLU A 262 -28.13 27.56 -13.72
N MET A 263 -27.57 26.96 -14.77
CA MET A 263 -26.17 26.49 -14.81
C MET A 263 -25.17 27.62 -14.64
N ALA A 264 -25.54 28.82 -15.11
CA ALA A 264 -24.72 30.04 -15.08
C ALA A 264 -24.92 30.90 -13.82
N GLY A 265 -25.54 30.37 -12.77
CA GLY A 265 -25.67 31.01 -11.48
C GLY A 265 -26.91 31.86 -11.26
N VAL A 266 -27.91 31.87 -12.17
CA VAL A 266 -29.13 32.67 -12.03
C VAL A 266 -30.31 31.98 -12.70
N ASN A 267 -31.47 31.93 -12.06
CA ASN A 267 -32.68 31.38 -12.66
C ASN A 267 -33.46 32.43 -13.48
N TYR A 268 -34.60 32.01 -14.05
CA TYR A 268 -35.41 32.83 -14.89
C TYR A 268 -36.08 34.03 -14.18
N ILE A 269 -36.25 33.99 -12.85
CA ILE A 269 -36.75 35.12 -12.03
C ILE A 269 -35.59 35.88 -11.35
N GLU A 270 -34.41 35.78 -11.91
CA GLU A 270 -33.17 36.44 -11.47
C GLU A 270 -32.71 36.14 -10.03
N LYS A 271 -33.16 35.02 -9.46
CA LYS A 271 -32.64 34.52 -8.19
C LYS A 271 -31.34 33.70 -8.41
N GLU A 272 -30.40 33.83 -7.49
CA GLU A 272 -29.15 33.12 -7.55
C GLU A 272 -29.36 31.60 -7.47
N THR A 273 -28.52 30.85 -8.20
CA THR A 273 -28.41 29.40 -8.18
C THR A 273 -26.97 29.00 -7.87
N ASN A 274 -26.74 27.71 -7.57
CA ASN A 274 -25.38 27.16 -7.34
C ASN A 274 -24.68 26.75 -8.64
N GLY A 275 -25.15 27.20 -9.79
CA GLY A 275 -24.55 26.89 -11.08
C GLY A 275 -23.17 27.52 -11.24
N VAL A 276 -22.25 26.76 -11.87
CA VAL A 276 -20.83 27.12 -12.01
C VAL A 276 -20.36 27.16 -13.46
N LEU A 277 -21.29 27.30 -14.43
CA LEU A 277 -20.96 27.31 -15.85
C LEU A 277 -20.14 28.56 -16.21
N GLU A 278 -18.92 28.36 -16.66
CA GLU A 278 -17.95 29.40 -17.00
C GLU A 278 -17.80 29.60 -18.52
N TYR A 279 -17.95 28.51 -19.28
CA TYR A 279 -17.77 28.51 -20.73
C TYR A 279 -18.97 27.88 -21.41
N LEU A 280 -19.58 28.64 -22.32
CA LEU A 280 -20.72 28.23 -23.14
C LEU A 280 -20.37 28.43 -24.61
N ASP A 281 -20.46 27.38 -25.41
CA ASP A 281 -20.29 27.43 -26.84
C ASP A 281 -21.59 27.07 -27.53
N LEU A 282 -22.12 28.02 -28.29
CA LEU A 282 -23.34 27.94 -29.05
C LEU A 282 -23.07 28.13 -30.58
N THR A 283 -21.80 28.02 -31.00
CA THR A 283 -21.39 28.27 -32.40
C THR A 283 -22.16 27.39 -33.40
N ASN A 284 -22.53 26.17 -33.02
CA ASN A 284 -23.26 25.22 -33.86
C ASN A 284 -24.72 25.06 -33.42
N VAL A 285 -25.30 26.09 -32.82
CA VAL A 285 -26.68 26.09 -32.31
C VAL A 285 -27.58 26.97 -33.15
N ASN A 286 -28.79 26.48 -33.49
CA ASN A 286 -29.87 27.31 -33.98
C ASN A 286 -30.77 27.67 -32.82
N ILE A 287 -30.95 28.97 -32.56
CA ILE A 287 -31.98 29.42 -31.63
C ILE A 287 -33.31 29.42 -32.39
N VAL A 288 -34.30 28.69 -31.89
CA VAL A 288 -35.61 28.60 -32.51
C VAL A 288 -36.67 29.19 -31.59
N GLU A 289 -37.74 29.71 -32.19
CA GLU A 289 -38.89 30.24 -31.47
C GLU A 289 -39.57 29.14 -30.65
N GLY A 290 -40.02 29.47 -29.42
CA GLY A 290 -40.78 28.57 -28.58
C GLY A 290 -40.12 28.33 -27.20
N GLY A 291 -40.63 27.32 -26.50
CA GLY A 291 -40.24 27.05 -25.12
C GLY A 291 -40.81 28.07 -24.12
N GLU A 292 -40.24 28.07 -22.93
CA GLU A 292 -40.67 28.94 -21.84
C GLU A 292 -39.94 30.28 -21.87
N ILE A 293 -40.53 31.30 -21.26
CA ILE A 293 -39.85 32.58 -21.03
C ILE A 293 -38.54 32.31 -20.22
N TYR A 294 -37.42 32.82 -20.70
CA TYR A 294 -36.13 32.53 -20.09
C TYR A 294 -35.67 33.55 -19.04
N CYS A 295 -36.32 34.75 -18.98
CA CYS A 295 -35.96 35.76 -18.00
C CYS A 295 -37.18 36.62 -17.64
N TYR A 296 -37.44 36.80 -16.33
CA TYR A 296 -38.33 37.84 -15.79
C TYR A 296 -37.47 38.85 -15.02
N PRO A 297 -37.25 40.05 -15.55
CA PRO A 297 -36.53 41.11 -14.83
C PRO A 297 -37.23 41.52 -13.52
N ASP A 298 -36.48 42.03 -12.55
CA ASP A 298 -36.99 42.49 -11.24
C ASP A 298 -38.17 43.50 -11.30
N SER A 299 -38.39 44.12 -12.46
CA SER A 299 -39.51 45.04 -12.70
C SER A 299 -40.84 44.37 -13.05
N TYR A 300 -40.91 43.01 -12.98
CA TYR A 300 -42.10 42.25 -13.30
C TYR A 300 -43.28 42.63 -12.41
N LYS A 301 -44.37 43.12 -13.03
CA LYS A 301 -45.68 43.28 -12.42
C LYS A 301 -46.63 42.31 -13.10
N PRO A 302 -47.30 41.39 -12.35
CA PRO A 302 -48.31 40.51 -12.92
C PRO A 302 -49.39 41.34 -13.69
N GLY A 303 -49.65 40.94 -14.92
CA GLY A 303 -50.64 41.65 -15.80
C GLY A 303 -50.06 42.60 -16.85
N THR A 304 -48.73 42.72 -16.95
CA THR A 304 -48.07 43.56 -18.00
C THR A 304 -47.31 42.68 -19.00
N LEU A 305 -48.04 41.75 -19.65
CA LEU A 305 -47.44 40.74 -20.58
C LEU A 305 -46.78 41.40 -21.81
N ASP A 306 -47.28 42.52 -22.29
CA ASP A 306 -46.79 43.20 -23.51
C ASP A 306 -45.34 43.72 -23.43
N LYS A 307 -44.72 43.71 -22.22
CA LYS A 307 -43.38 44.26 -22.04
C LYS A 307 -42.28 43.18 -22.06
N TYR A 308 -42.62 41.90 -22.14
CA TYR A 308 -41.68 40.79 -22.00
C TYR A 308 -41.60 39.88 -23.23
N GLU A 309 -42.23 40.28 -24.35
CA GLU A 309 -42.11 39.57 -25.62
C GLU A 309 -40.66 39.35 -26.05
N ASP A 310 -39.76 40.25 -25.65
CA ASP A 310 -38.32 40.13 -25.94
C ASP A 310 -37.54 39.12 -25.05
N CYS A 311 -38.19 38.50 -24.07
CA CYS A 311 -37.60 37.45 -23.22
C CYS A 311 -38.05 36.04 -23.62
N TYR A 312 -38.66 35.88 -24.78
CA TYR A 312 -38.84 34.61 -25.49
C TYR A 312 -37.81 34.47 -26.61
N THR A 313 -37.49 33.27 -26.98
CA THR A 313 -36.61 33.06 -28.13
C THR A 313 -37.31 33.40 -29.44
N LYS A 314 -36.54 33.98 -30.37
CA LYS A 314 -36.87 34.20 -31.76
C LYS A 314 -35.82 33.54 -32.62
N ASN A 315 -36.18 33.12 -33.83
CA ASN A 315 -35.29 32.38 -34.71
C ASN A 315 -33.98 33.14 -34.97
N ASN A 316 -32.85 32.53 -34.60
CA ASN A 316 -31.50 33.04 -34.78
C ASN A 316 -31.23 34.42 -34.18
N VAL A 317 -31.91 34.76 -33.07
CA VAL A 317 -31.78 36.06 -32.38
C VAL A 317 -31.32 35.84 -30.93
N ILE A 318 -30.28 36.54 -30.54
CA ILE A 318 -29.89 36.69 -29.14
C ILE A 318 -30.86 37.73 -28.53
N GLY A 319 -31.80 37.25 -27.72
CA GLY A 319 -32.82 38.08 -27.13
C GLY A 319 -32.33 38.89 -25.92
N ASN A 320 -33.17 39.88 -25.54
CA ASN A 320 -32.90 40.69 -24.36
C ASN A 320 -32.77 39.85 -23.10
N CYS A 321 -31.83 40.21 -22.22
CA CYS A 321 -31.61 39.57 -20.92
C CYS A 321 -31.22 38.07 -20.97
N MET A 322 -30.94 37.51 -22.18
CA MET A 322 -30.66 36.07 -22.34
C MET A 322 -29.59 35.57 -21.38
N PHE A 323 -28.51 36.33 -21.19
CA PHE A 323 -27.41 36.00 -20.26
C PHE A 323 -27.25 37.04 -19.13
N ARG A 324 -28.30 37.87 -18.89
CA ARG A 324 -28.26 38.85 -17.83
C ARG A 324 -28.11 38.22 -16.46
N LYS A 325 -27.22 38.79 -15.63
CA LYS A 325 -26.89 38.32 -14.27
C LYS A 325 -26.27 36.89 -14.20
N CYS A 326 -25.90 36.30 -15.32
CA CYS A 326 -25.17 35.00 -15.34
C CYS A 326 -23.75 35.20 -14.83
N LYS A 327 -23.58 35.28 -13.51
CA LYS A 327 -22.35 35.71 -12.85
C LYS A 327 -21.16 34.75 -13.06
N SER A 328 -21.41 33.46 -13.25
CA SER A 328 -20.36 32.47 -13.44
C SER A 328 -19.81 32.42 -14.86
N LEU A 329 -20.57 32.89 -15.86
CA LEU A 329 -20.13 32.92 -17.26
C LEU A 329 -18.97 33.88 -17.47
N LYS A 330 -17.86 33.33 -18.01
CA LYS A 330 -16.64 34.05 -18.38
C LYS A 330 -16.50 34.20 -19.90
N LYS A 331 -17.02 33.23 -20.65
CA LYS A 331 -16.94 33.20 -22.12
C LYS A 331 -18.17 32.56 -22.72
N VAL A 332 -18.72 33.23 -23.72
CA VAL A 332 -19.77 32.70 -24.60
C VAL A 332 -19.28 32.82 -26.04
N LEU A 333 -19.37 31.73 -26.80
CA LEU A 333 -19.19 31.69 -28.24
C LEU A 333 -20.58 31.60 -28.89
N LEU A 334 -20.79 32.38 -29.94
CA LEU A 334 -22.05 32.46 -30.66
C LEU A 334 -21.84 32.24 -32.14
#